data_924f32c0e3ecabfd156d8b596e3a9c78
#
_entry.id   924f32c0e3ecabfd156d8b596e3a9c78
#
_cell.length_a   1.000
_cell.length_b   1.000
_cell.length_c   1.000
_cell.angle_alpha   90.00
_cell.angle_beta   90.00
_cell.angle_gamma   90.00
#
_symmetry.space_group_name_H-M   'P 1'
#
loop_
_entity.id
_entity.type
_entity.pdbx_description
1 polymer ?
#
loop_
_entity_poly.entity_id
_entity_poly.type
_entity_poly.pdbx_seq_one_letter_code
_entity_poly.pdbx_strand_id
1 'polypeptide(L)'
;MRVALLLAILAITLIALSSSPSWAYRDHFTPEQKALLGKIQTVRIEAIALVDKGAVDAAPIVELVARRIGELGYTVVREASKPHDAVFKVKCEQRKTWEGTTTAGGDADLPDAPSRLWKGPACQMTYLLGGMKVKWQKEVRTEFEDAEQAAQSANVGDPGTYALGKLRGILETYAFPLLLAAEWGQPERLLKSLDRSDTPQDRKIKILSLLGEMQADEALPKLREALKNRDLAKQAIGAMGNLGKEGIPLFVEIMNTSPDLEVQAAAAKGLGQLGGLHGDASVVLPLLAKLEDPKADWSVLTEVAWALGKIPDKRSIEPLYNLDRKLQAMRDPENLPLKKLKEAVFWSIKQCDSWEHIS
;
A
#
# COMPACT_ATOMS: atom_id res chain seq x y z
N MET A 1 26.35 23.70 -33.94
CA MET A 1 24.90 23.67 -33.65
C MET A 1 24.26 22.27 -33.62
N ARG A 2 24.68 21.26 -34.39
CA ARG A 2 24.05 19.91 -34.39
C ARG A 2 24.40 19.02 -33.19
N VAL A 3 25.52 19.22 -32.52
CA VAL A 3 25.96 18.42 -31.36
C VAL A 3 25.23 18.85 -30.07
N ALA A 4 24.90 20.14 -29.93
CA ALA A 4 24.17 20.65 -28.77
C ALA A 4 22.69 20.16 -28.73
N LEU A 5 22.08 19.93 -29.90
CA LEU A 5 20.72 19.47 -30.03
C LEU A 5 20.58 17.99 -29.66
N LEU A 6 21.58 17.15 -29.95
CA LEU A 6 21.62 15.73 -29.60
C LEU A 6 21.81 15.49 -28.09
N LEU A 7 22.57 16.33 -27.41
CA LEU A 7 22.75 16.28 -25.97
C LEU A 7 21.49 16.72 -25.19
N ALA A 8 20.71 17.66 -25.71
CA ALA A 8 19.46 18.11 -25.12
C ALA A 8 18.36 17.02 -25.23
N ILE A 9 18.30 16.30 -26.35
CA ILE A 9 17.34 15.19 -26.53
C ILE A 9 17.71 14.01 -25.63
N LEU A 10 19.00 13.73 -25.41
CA LEU A 10 19.46 12.67 -24.51
C LEU A 10 19.18 12.99 -23.03
N ALA A 11 19.22 14.26 -22.63
CA ALA A 11 18.91 14.71 -21.27
C ALA A 11 17.40 14.63 -20.97
N ILE A 12 16.53 14.89 -21.94
CA ILE A 12 15.07 14.82 -21.78
C ILE A 12 14.59 13.35 -21.67
N THR A 13 15.24 12.42 -22.36
CA THR A 13 14.92 10.99 -22.26
C THR A 13 15.39 10.34 -20.95
N LEU A 14 16.40 10.91 -20.27
CA LEU A 14 16.85 10.41 -18.96
C LEU A 14 15.98 10.88 -17.78
N ILE A 15 15.28 11.99 -17.90
CA ILE A 15 14.39 12.52 -16.84
C ILE A 15 13.02 11.80 -16.82
N ALA A 16 12.60 11.19 -17.91
CA ALA A 16 11.34 10.43 -18.00
C ALA A 16 11.40 9.01 -17.40
N LEU A 17 12.58 8.57 -16.90
CA LEU A 17 12.79 7.21 -16.36
C LEU A 17 12.83 7.11 -14.82
N SER A 18 12.58 8.19 -14.10
CA SER A 18 12.76 8.22 -12.63
C SER A 18 11.47 8.32 -11.79
N SER A 19 10.30 8.14 -12.37
CA SER A 19 9.06 7.94 -11.60
C SER A 19 8.45 6.59 -11.92
N SER A 20 9.06 5.52 -11.39
CA SER A 20 8.41 4.21 -11.37
C SER A 20 7.25 4.28 -10.37
N PRO A 21 5.98 4.16 -10.80
CA PRO A 21 4.88 4.07 -9.87
C PRO A 21 5.03 2.80 -9.01
N SER A 22 4.50 2.84 -7.79
CA SER A 22 4.59 1.80 -6.77
C SER A 22 4.03 0.41 -7.15
N TRP A 23 3.43 0.28 -8.34
CA TRP A 23 2.95 -1.00 -8.91
C TRP A 23 4.03 -1.84 -9.60
N ALA A 24 5.29 -1.40 -9.61
CA ALA A 24 6.45 -2.18 -10.06
C ALA A 24 6.74 -3.45 -9.22
N TYR A 25 5.88 -3.79 -8.26
CA TYR A 25 6.11 -4.88 -7.29
C TYR A 25 6.28 -6.27 -7.94
N ARG A 26 5.68 -6.49 -9.13
CA ARG A 26 5.76 -7.78 -9.86
C ARG A 26 6.51 -7.70 -11.20
N ASP A 27 7.07 -6.54 -11.55
CA ASP A 27 7.69 -6.34 -12.86
C ASP A 27 9.05 -7.06 -13.01
N HIS A 28 9.59 -7.57 -11.91
CA HIS A 28 10.80 -8.39 -11.92
C HIS A 28 10.56 -9.87 -12.29
N PHE A 29 9.29 -10.29 -12.42
CA PHE A 29 8.95 -11.65 -12.84
C PHE A 29 8.66 -11.75 -14.34
N THR A 30 9.15 -12.83 -14.97
CA THR A 30 8.72 -13.14 -16.33
C THR A 30 7.24 -13.58 -16.35
N PRO A 31 6.56 -13.52 -17.52
CA PRO A 31 5.19 -14.01 -17.64
C PRO A 31 5.02 -15.47 -17.18
N GLU A 32 6.01 -16.32 -17.47
CA GLU A 32 6.03 -17.73 -17.08
C GLU A 32 6.13 -17.86 -15.55
N GLN A 33 6.99 -17.06 -14.92
CA GLN A 33 7.11 -17.04 -13.46
C GLN A 33 5.82 -16.54 -12.80
N LYS A 34 5.18 -15.48 -13.35
CA LYS A 34 3.87 -14.99 -12.87
C LYS A 34 2.80 -16.08 -12.96
N ALA A 35 2.79 -16.84 -14.06
CA ALA A 35 1.86 -17.96 -14.24
C ALA A 35 2.11 -19.12 -13.26
N LEU A 36 3.36 -19.40 -12.91
CA LEU A 36 3.70 -20.40 -11.87
C LEU A 36 3.28 -19.92 -10.48
N LEU A 37 3.56 -18.66 -10.14
CA LEU A 37 3.18 -18.06 -8.85
C LEU A 37 1.67 -18.12 -8.64
N GLY A 38 0.88 -17.80 -9.67
CA GLY A 38 -0.60 -17.87 -9.61
C GLY A 38 -1.15 -19.28 -9.38
N LYS A 39 -0.36 -20.32 -9.64
CA LYS A 39 -0.77 -21.74 -9.47
C LYS A 39 -0.32 -22.36 -8.16
N ILE A 40 0.42 -21.66 -7.30
CA ILE A 40 0.90 -22.21 -6.02
C ILE A 40 -0.30 -22.61 -5.16
N GLN A 41 -0.36 -23.89 -4.78
CA GLN A 41 -1.35 -24.46 -3.88
C GLN A 41 -0.69 -25.10 -2.66
N THR A 42 0.48 -25.72 -2.87
CA THR A 42 1.19 -26.50 -1.86
C THR A 42 2.49 -25.83 -1.48
N VAL A 43 2.65 -25.54 -0.19
CA VAL A 43 3.81 -24.81 0.35
C VAL A 43 4.52 -25.66 1.38
N ARG A 44 5.80 -25.88 1.18
CA ARG A 44 6.66 -26.51 2.19
C ARG A 44 7.27 -25.44 3.09
N ILE A 45 7.25 -25.66 4.39
CA ILE A 45 7.81 -24.73 5.39
C ILE A 45 9.17 -25.22 5.83
N GLU A 46 10.16 -24.34 5.79
CA GLU A 46 11.47 -24.52 6.41
C GLU A 46 11.72 -23.40 7.42
N ALA A 47 12.11 -23.74 8.64
CA ALA A 47 12.48 -22.74 9.63
C ALA A 47 13.84 -23.04 10.26
N ILE A 48 14.56 -21.97 10.62
CA ILE A 48 15.82 -22.01 11.36
C ILE A 48 15.67 -21.01 12.51
N ALA A 49 16.00 -21.44 13.73
CA ALA A 49 16.07 -20.59 14.91
C ALA A 49 17.47 -20.60 15.48
N LEU A 50 18.08 -19.43 15.59
CA LEU A 50 19.45 -19.25 16.06
C LEU A 50 19.46 -18.34 17.30
N VAL A 51 20.09 -18.82 18.34
CA VAL A 51 20.45 -18.04 19.53
C VAL A 51 21.96 -17.96 19.67
N ASP A 52 22.49 -17.20 20.62
CA ASP A 52 23.94 -17.07 20.84
C ASP A 52 24.64 -18.41 21.08
N LYS A 53 23.94 -19.36 21.68
CA LYS A 53 24.42 -20.71 21.95
C LYS A 53 24.37 -21.68 20.75
N GLY A 54 23.85 -21.21 19.59
CA GLY A 54 23.72 -22.01 18.37
C GLY A 54 22.28 -22.23 17.94
N ALA A 55 22.06 -23.23 17.10
CA ALA A 55 20.73 -23.57 16.59
C ALA A 55 19.88 -24.21 17.71
N VAL A 56 18.62 -23.82 17.75
CA VAL A 56 17.62 -24.36 18.68
C VAL A 56 16.42 -24.92 17.90
N ASP A 57 15.51 -25.59 18.59
CA ASP A 57 14.31 -26.15 17.99
C ASP A 57 13.44 -25.06 17.33
N ALA A 58 13.25 -25.19 16.02
CA ALA A 58 12.44 -24.31 15.20
C ALA A 58 10.98 -24.81 15.02
N ALA A 59 10.63 -25.98 15.55
CA ALA A 59 9.29 -26.55 15.40
C ALA A 59 8.16 -25.57 15.80
N PRO A 60 8.26 -24.79 16.89
CA PRO A 60 7.23 -23.80 17.24
C PRO A 60 7.04 -22.71 16.19
N ILE A 61 8.09 -22.36 15.43
CA ILE A 61 8.01 -21.37 14.32
C ILE A 61 7.36 -22.05 13.11
N VAL A 62 7.76 -23.28 12.78
CA VAL A 62 7.15 -24.08 11.70
C VAL A 62 5.65 -24.21 11.90
N GLU A 63 5.21 -24.59 13.11
CA GLU A 63 3.79 -24.78 13.43
C GLU A 63 2.99 -23.46 13.26
N LEU A 64 3.52 -22.35 13.79
CA LEU A 64 2.90 -21.04 13.66
C LEU A 64 2.76 -20.66 12.18
N VAL A 65 3.85 -20.73 11.42
CA VAL A 65 3.88 -20.34 10.00
C VAL A 65 2.97 -21.24 9.17
N ALA A 66 2.99 -22.56 9.43
CA ALA A 66 2.13 -23.52 8.76
C ALA A 66 0.64 -23.22 8.98
N ARG A 67 0.24 -22.95 10.20
CA ARG A 67 -1.13 -22.56 10.53
C ARG A 67 -1.52 -21.26 9.81
N ARG A 68 -0.68 -20.23 9.91
CA ARG A 68 -0.94 -18.91 9.31
C ARG A 68 -1.05 -18.97 7.78
N ILE A 69 -0.21 -19.73 7.09
CA ILE A 69 -0.31 -19.96 5.64
C ILE A 69 -1.55 -20.78 5.31
N GLY A 70 -1.88 -21.79 6.13
CA GLY A 70 -3.09 -22.58 5.98
C GLY A 70 -4.39 -21.80 6.11
N GLU A 71 -4.43 -20.72 6.91
CA GLU A 71 -5.59 -19.82 7.05
C GLU A 71 -6.04 -19.22 5.69
N LEU A 72 -5.10 -19.04 4.74
CA LEU A 72 -5.40 -18.60 3.37
C LEU A 72 -5.73 -19.74 2.39
N GLY A 73 -5.86 -20.97 2.91
CA GLY A 73 -6.23 -22.14 2.12
C GLY A 73 -5.10 -22.77 1.33
N TYR A 74 -3.84 -22.50 1.68
CA TYR A 74 -2.70 -23.26 1.15
C TYR A 74 -2.57 -24.61 1.85
N THR A 75 -2.25 -25.64 1.07
CA THR A 75 -1.85 -26.95 1.63
C THR A 75 -0.42 -26.85 2.13
N VAL A 76 -0.20 -27.10 3.42
CA VAL A 76 1.13 -27.05 4.01
C VAL A 76 1.76 -28.42 4.09
N VAL A 77 3.00 -28.53 3.62
CA VAL A 77 3.80 -29.74 3.64
C VAL A 77 5.03 -29.51 4.52
N ARG A 78 5.38 -30.50 5.35
CA ARG A 78 6.55 -30.45 6.24
C ARG A 78 7.69 -31.35 5.78
N GLU A 79 7.35 -32.44 5.09
CA GLU A 79 8.30 -33.41 4.62
C GLU A 79 8.91 -33.02 3.28
N ALA A 80 10.25 -33.06 3.18
CA ALA A 80 10.96 -32.70 1.97
C ALA A 80 10.67 -33.61 0.76
N SER A 81 10.25 -34.84 1.04
CA SER A 81 9.91 -35.85 0.03
C SER A 81 8.56 -35.63 -0.63
N LYS A 82 7.66 -34.86 0.00
CA LYS A 82 6.32 -34.61 -0.55
C LYS A 82 6.37 -33.54 -1.65
N PRO A 83 5.58 -33.70 -2.72
CA PRO A 83 5.46 -32.69 -3.77
C PRO A 83 5.02 -31.34 -3.18
N HIS A 84 5.60 -30.25 -3.65
CA HIS A 84 5.28 -28.88 -3.25
C HIS A 84 5.63 -27.91 -4.37
N ASP A 85 4.85 -26.81 -4.47
CA ASP A 85 5.04 -25.80 -5.51
C ASP A 85 6.06 -24.75 -5.11
N ALA A 86 6.11 -24.42 -3.80
CA ALA A 86 7.04 -23.43 -3.26
C ALA A 86 7.59 -23.86 -1.89
N VAL A 87 8.77 -23.35 -1.54
CA VAL A 87 9.35 -23.52 -0.21
C VAL A 87 9.38 -22.16 0.48
N PHE A 88 8.65 -22.01 1.55
CA PHE A 88 8.67 -20.80 2.38
C PHE A 88 9.68 -20.99 3.52
N LYS A 89 10.64 -20.07 3.60
CA LYS A 89 11.74 -20.11 4.56
C LYS A 89 11.64 -19.01 5.57
N VAL A 90 11.76 -19.36 6.85
CA VAL A 90 11.82 -18.41 7.95
C VAL A 90 13.11 -18.64 8.74
N LYS A 91 13.93 -17.61 8.85
CA LYS A 91 15.14 -17.63 9.68
C LYS A 91 15.00 -16.62 10.78
N CYS A 92 14.90 -17.07 12.04
CA CYS A 92 14.84 -16.22 13.22
C CYS A 92 16.17 -16.26 13.95
N GLU A 93 16.71 -15.11 14.29
CA GLU A 93 18.02 -14.96 14.93
C GLU A 93 17.91 -14.02 16.14
N GLN A 94 18.50 -14.39 17.27
CA GLN A 94 18.61 -13.54 18.44
C GLN A 94 19.46 -12.31 18.16
N ARG A 95 20.51 -12.41 17.33
CA ARG A 95 21.40 -11.32 16.92
C ARG A 95 21.56 -11.28 15.43
N LYS A 96 20.68 -10.56 14.75
CA LYS A 96 20.85 -10.22 13.36
C LYS A 96 21.39 -8.80 13.23
N THR A 97 22.39 -8.63 12.39
CA THR A 97 22.87 -7.30 12.01
C THR A 97 22.21 -6.90 10.69
N TRP A 98 21.72 -5.68 10.63
CA TRP A 98 21.12 -5.09 9.46
C TRP A 98 21.48 -3.62 9.37
N GLU A 99 21.72 -3.14 8.16
CA GLU A 99 21.96 -1.74 7.86
C GLU A 99 20.93 -1.25 6.87
N GLY A 100 20.30 -0.12 7.15
CA GLY A 100 19.29 0.48 6.29
C GLY A 100 18.53 1.59 6.98
N THR A 101 17.59 2.18 6.25
CA THR A 101 16.70 3.19 6.77
C THR A 101 15.62 2.57 7.63
N THR A 102 15.42 3.08 8.85
CA THR A 102 14.33 2.64 9.73
C THR A 102 13.29 3.73 9.82
N THR A 103 12.11 3.50 9.28
CA THR A 103 10.91 4.22 9.70
C THR A 103 10.19 3.41 10.78
N ALA A 104 9.52 4.07 11.70
CA ALA A 104 8.72 3.45 12.75
C ALA A 104 7.50 2.73 12.14
N GLY A 105 7.73 1.55 11.56
CA GLY A 105 6.72 0.78 10.82
C GLY A 105 7.33 -0.14 9.76
N GLY A 106 8.61 -0.01 9.48
CA GLY A 106 9.44 -1.01 8.78
C GLY A 106 9.29 -1.14 7.26
N ASP A 107 8.37 -0.47 6.61
CA ASP A 107 8.05 -0.69 5.19
C ASP A 107 8.28 0.54 4.27
N ALA A 108 8.83 1.64 4.74
CA ALA A 108 9.05 2.81 3.89
C ALA A 108 10.55 3.10 3.73
N ASP A 109 11.09 2.82 2.55
CA ASP A 109 12.34 3.38 2.08
C ASP A 109 12.12 4.87 1.75
N LEU A 110 12.36 5.73 2.73
CA LEU A 110 12.44 7.17 2.48
C LEU A 110 13.84 7.46 1.93
N PRO A 111 13.96 8.07 0.72
CA PRO A 111 15.26 8.29 0.07
C PRO A 111 16.28 9.08 0.89
N ASP A 112 15.80 9.95 1.79
CA ASP A 112 16.62 10.85 2.60
C ASP A 112 16.71 10.44 4.08
N ALA A 113 16.18 9.25 4.46
CA ALA A 113 16.29 8.80 5.84
C ALA A 113 17.71 8.33 6.14
N PRO A 114 18.30 8.72 7.28
CA PRO A 114 19.66 8.31 7.64
C PRO A 114 19.74 6.79 7.78
N SER A 115 20.77 6.19 7.19
CA SER A 115 21.08 4.77 7.39
C SER A 115 21.42 4.51 8.85
N ARG A 116 20.81 3.48 9.42
CA ARG A 116 21.09 3.03 10.79
C ARG A 116 21.50 1.56 10.77
N LEU A 117 22.58 1.27 11.48
CA LEU A 117 22.95 -0.11 11.80
C LEU A 117 22.03 -0.61 12.91
N TRP A 118 21.25 -1.64 12.66
CA TRP A 118 20.43 -2.32 13.64
C TRP A 118 21.02 -3.69 13.95
N LYS A 119 21.04 -4.08 15.23
CA LYS A 119 21.59 -5.34 15.67
C LYS A 119 20.75 -5.89 16.81
N GLY A 120 19.96 -6.92 16.52
CA GLY A 120 19.06 -7.47 17.52
C GLY A 120 18.23 -8.63 16.98
N PRO A 121 17.20 -9.08 17.73
CA PRO A 121 16.38 -10.21 17.32
C PRO A 121 15.52 -9.89 16.09
N ALA A 122 15.59 -10.76 15.06
CA ALA A 122 14.79 -10.64 13.85
C ALA A 122 14.45 -11.99 13.22
N CYS A 123 13.32 -12.04 12.51
CA CYS A 123 12.99 -13.14 11.59
C CYS A 123 12.95 -12.62 10.17
N GLN A 124 13.71 -13.25 9.31
CA GLN A 124 13.70 -13.02 7.86
C GLN A 124 12.84 -14.11 7.18
N MET A 125 11.96 -13.68 6.30
CA MET A 125 11.09 -14.53 5.50
C MET A 125 11.47 -14.40 4.04
N THR A 126 11.61 -15.54 3.35
CA THR A 126 11.89 -15.65 1.91
C THR A 126 11.15 -16.84 1.34
N TYR A 127 11.09 -16.98 0.02
CA TYR A 127 10.61 -18.23 -0.59
C TYR A 127 11.45 -18.65 -1.80
N LEU A 128 11.34 -19.93 -2.15
CA LEU A 128 11.92 -20.52 -3.35
C LEU A 128 10.79 -20.96 -4.27
N LEU A 129 10.95 -20.70 -5.55
CA LEU A 129 10.09 -21.17 -6.63
C LEU A 129 10.90 -22.08 -7.54
N GLY A 130 10.47 -23.34 -7.69
CA GLY A 130 11.25 -24.33 -8.47
C GLY A 130 12.71 -24.49 -8.01
N GLY A 131 12.97 -24.36 -6.71
CA GLY A 131 14.31 -24.43 -6.11
C GLY A 131 15.12 -23.12 -6.20
N MET A 132 14.68 -22.12 -6.97
CA MET A 132 15.37 -20.83 -7.11
C MET A 132 14.89 -19.82 -6.08
N LYS A 133 15.83 -19.07 -5.47
CA LYS A 133 15.53 -17.98 -4.57
C LYS A 133 14.96 -16.79 -5.36
N VAL A 134 13.84 -16.27 -4.91
CA VAL A 134 13.20 -15.08 -5.46
C VAL A 134 13.64 -13.85 -4.67
N LYS A 135 13.59 -12.66 -5.28
CA LYS A 135 13.98 -11.39 -4.62
C LYS A 135 13.09 -11.01 -3.44
N TRP A 136 11.89 -11.59 -3.36
CA TRP A 136 10.98 -11.27 -2.25
C TRP A 136 11.59 -11.65 -0.90
N GLN A 137 11.61 -10.67 -0.03
CA GLN A 137 12.12 -10.82 1.33
C GLN A 137 11.31 -9.89 2.25
N LYS A 138 10.88 -10.42 3.38
CA LYS A 138 10.28 -9.66 4.46
C LYS A 138 11.01 -9.93 5.76
N GLU A 139 11.00 -8.94 6.64
CA GLU A 139 11.65 -9.05 7.93
C GLU A 139 10.76 -8.49 9.03
N VAL A 140 10.75 -9.15 10.17
CA VAL A 140 10.14 -8.66 11.40
C VAL A 140 11.20 -8.59 12.50
N ARG A 141 11.12 -7.59 13.36
CA ARG A 141 12.11 -7.30 14.43
C ARG A 141 11.39 -7.06 15.72
N THR A 142 12.10 -7.32 16.82
CA THR A 142 11.66 -6.87 18.14
C THR A 142 11.85 -5.36 18.28
N GLU A 143 11.18 -4.76 19.27
CA GLU A 143 11.35 -3.33 19.61
C GLU A 143 12.71 -3.04 20.27
N PHE A 144 13.36 -4.08 20.82
CA PHE A 144 14.65 -4.01 21.51
C PHE A 144 15.76 -4.61 20.65
N GLU A 145 16.95 -4.06 20.78
CA GLU A 145 18.18 -4.54 20.15
C GLU A 145 18.97 -5.48 21.07
N ASP A 146 18.96 -5.24 22.38
CA ASP A 146 19.64 -6.04 23.38
C ASP A 146 18.68 -7.06 24.03
N ALA A 147 18.82 -8.32 23.62
CA ALA A 147 17.99 -9.41 24.14
C ALA A 147 18.33 -9.74 25.62
N GLU A 148 19.55 -9.52 26.06
CA GLU A 148 19.97 -9.79 27.45
C GLU A 148 19.33 -8.78 28.39
N GLN A 149 19.46 -7.49 28.07
CA GLN A 149 18.83 -6.42 28.84
C GLN A 149 17.30 -6.55 28.86
N ALA A 150 16.71 -6.85 27.73
CA ALA A 150 15.25 -7.02 27.62
C ALA A 150 14.75 -8.22 28.43
N ALA A 151 15.45 -9.36 28.41
CA ALA A 151 15.11 -10.54 29.18
C ALA A 151 15.27 -10.30 30.71
N GLN A 152 16.34 -9.63 31.12
CA GLN A 152 16.55 -9.23 32.53
C GLN A 152 15.42 -8.31 33.02
N SER A 153 15.04 -7.30 32.21
CA SER A 153 13.93 -6.38 32.53
C SER A 153 12.60 -7.09 32.67
N ALA A 154 12.42 -8.17 31.92
CA ALA A 154 11.22 -9.02 31.96
C ALA A 154 11.29 -10.16 32.99
N ASN A 155 12.39 -10.25 33.76
CA ASN A 155 12.62 -11.33 34.75
C ASN A 155 12.65 -12.75 34.12
N VAL A 156 13.16 -12.86 32.86
CA VAL A 156 13.30 -14.13 32.15
C VAL A 156 14.77 -14.53 32.09
N GLY A 157 15.08 -15.76 32.51
CA GLY A 157 16.45 -16.20 32.68
C GLY A 157 17.23 -16.50 31.40
N ASP A 158 16.57 -16.79 30.26
CA ASP A 158 17.25 -17.11 28.99
C ASP A 158 16.90 -16.09 27.89
N PRO A 159 17.87 -15.22 27.53
CA PRO A 159 17.65 -14.18 26.51
C PRO A 159 17.24 -14.72 25.14
N GLY A 160 17.77 -15.88 24.74
CA GLY A 160 17.46 -16.50 23.46
C GLY A 160 16.01 -16.95 23.38
N THR A 161 15.53 -17.67 24.40
CA THR A 161 14.12 -18.09 24.52
C THR A 161 13.18 -16.89 24.56
N TYR A 162 13.56 -15.83 25.32
CA TYR A 162 12.79 -14.60 25.39
C TYR A 162 12.66 -13.91 24.02
N ALA A 163 13.78 -13.72 23.33
CA ALA A 163 13.82 -13.09 22.02
C ALA A 163 13.00 -13.87 20.96
N LEU A 164 13.17 -15.19 20.89
CA LEU A 164 12.40 -16.04 19.97
C LEU A 164 10.90 -16.05 20.33
N GLY A 165 10.56 -16.01 21.61
CA GLY A 165 9.19 -15.87 22.09
C GLY A 165 8.53 -14.58 21.60
N LYS A 166 9.23 -13.45 21.69
CA LYS A 166 8.77 -12.15 21.17
C LYS A 166 8.64 -12.16 19.65
N LEU A 167 9.61 -12.70 18.92
CA LEU A 167 9.54 -12.83 17.46
C LEU A 167 8.36 -13.69 17.01
N ARG A 168 8.05 -14.78 17.74
CA ARG A 168 6.85 -15.59 17.49
C ARG A 168 5.57 -14.78 17.67
N GLY A 169 5.48 -13.97 18.73
CA GLY A 169 4.35 -13.07 18.95
C GLY A 169 4.16 -12.08 17.79
N ILE A 170 5.25 -11.52 17.25
CA ILE A 170 5.21 -10.63 16.08
C ILE A 170 4.77 -11.40 14.84
N LEU A 171 5.35 -12.56 14.56
CA LEU A 171 4.95 -13.41 13.43
C LEU A 171 3.48 -13.83 13.49
N GLU A 172 2.89 -13.96 14.69
CA GLU A 172 1.48 -14.26 14.88
C GLU A 172 0.55 -13.18 14.32
N THR A 173 0.95 -11.93 14.44
CA THR A 173 0.16 -10.78 13.99
C THR A 173 0.57 -10.25 12.62
N TYR A 174 1.81 -10.46 12.21
CA TYR A 174 2.34 -9.93 10.95
C TYR A 174 1.59 -10.50 9.73
N ALA A 175 1.29 -9.64 8.78
CA ALA A 175 0.43 -9.98 7.63
C ALA A 175 1.14 -10.79 6.51
N PHE A 176 2.25 -11.49 6.79
CA PHE A 176 3.03 -12.19 5.76
C PHE A 176 2.22 -13.15 4.88
N PRO A 177 1.20 -13.86 5.34
CA PRO A 177 0.43 -14.72 4.44
C PRO A 177 -0.34 -13.91 3.39
N LEU A 178 -0.91 -12.76 3.78
CA LEU A 178 -1.59 -11.85 2.86
C LEU A 178 -0.62 -11.27 1.84
N LEU A 179 0.59 -10.88 2.30
CA LEU A 179 1.66 -10.38 1.43
C LEU A 179 2.13 -11.45 0.44
N LEU A 180 2.17 -12.73 0.83
CA LEU A 180 2.47 -13.84 -0.08
C LEU A 180 1.39 -14.02 -1.14
N ALA A 181 0.12 -14.02 -0.76
CA ALA A 181 -0.99 -14.16 -1.70
C ALA A 181 -0.98 -13.01 -2.73
N ALA A 182 -0.69 -11.78 -2.29
CA ALA A 182 -0.52 -10.63 -3.18
C ALA A 182 0.68 -10.79 -4.11
N GLU A 183 1.85 -11.17 -3.58
CA GLU A 183 3.08 -11.43 -4.35
C GLU A 183 2.86 -12.51 -5.41
N TRP A 184 2.15 -13.58 -5.06
CA TRP A 184 1.85 -14.69 -5.97
C TRP A 184 0.71 -14.39 -6.94
N GLY A 185 0.05 -13.23 -6.82
CA GLY A 185 -1.04 -12.80 -7.70
C GLY A 185 -2.27 -13.68 -7.57
N GLN A 186 -2.68 -13.96 -6.34
CA GLN A 186 -3.82 -14.79 -6.00
C GLN A 186 -4.86 -13.96 -5.22
N PRO A 187 -5.53 -12.98 -5.87
CA PRO A 187 -6.51 -12.11 -5.21
C PRO A 187 -7.73 -12.88 -4.66
N GLU A 188 -8.08 -14.01 -5.27
CA GLU A 188 -9.17 -14.86 -4.81
C GLU A 188 -9.00 -15.36 -3.38
N ARG A 189 -7.75 -15.57 -2.92
CA ARG A 189 -7.46 -15.95 -1.54
C ARG A 189 -7.67 -14.80 -0.58
N LEU A 190 -7.30 -13.59 -1.00
CA LEU A 190 -7.55 -12.35 -0.24
C LEU A 190 -9.05 -12.08 -0.14
N LEU A 191 -9.80 -12.20 -1.24
CA LEU A 191 -11.25 -12.04 -1.28
C LEU A 191 -11.95 -13.04 -0.37
N LYS A 192 -11.56 -14.32 -0.42
CA LYS A 192 -12.09 -15.35 0.48
C LYS A 192 -11.80 -15.04 1.95
N SER A 193 -10.63 -14.50 2.26
CA SER A 193 -10.29 -14.10 3.63
C SER A 193 -11.09 -12.86 4.06
N LEU A 194 -11.37 -11.92 3.16
CA LEU A 194 -12.18 -10.74 3.43
C LEU A 194 -13.62 -11.10 3.81
N ASP A 195 -14.18 -12.16 3.18
CA ASP A 195 -15.54 -12.64 3.41
C ASP A 195 -15.75 -13.37 4.75
N ARG A 196 -14.67 -13.79 5.40
CA ARG A 196 -14.78 -14.49 6.69
C ARG A 196 -15.18 -13.53 7.79
N SER A 197 -16.17 -13.94 8.58
CA SER A 197 -16.66 -13.15 9.73
C SER A 197 -15.62 -13.01 10.84
N ASP A 198 -14.71 -14.00 10.97
CA ASP A 198 -13.66 -14.04 12.00
C ASP A 198 -12.36 -13.30 11.59
N THR A 199 -12.31 -12.73 10.38
CA THR A 199 -11.16 -11.91 9.96
C THR A 199 -11.16 -10.57 10.71
N PRO A 200 -10.10 -10.27 11.50
CA PRO A 200 -9.98 -9.02 12.23
C PRO A 200 -10.00 -7.79 11.32
N GLN A 201 -10.46 -6.66 11.87
CA GLN A 201 -10.67 -5.42 11.12
C GLN A 201 -9.37 -4.88 10.48
N ASP A 202 -8.27 -4.91 11.20
CA ASP A 202 -6.95 -4.51 10.71
C ASP A 202 -6.49 -5.37 9.52
N ARG A 203 -6.78 -6.67 9.55
CA ARG A 203 -6.52 -7.57 8.43
C ARG A 203 -7.43 -7.27 7.24
N LYS A 204 -8.71 -6.94 7.45
CA LYS A 204 -9.62 -6.52 6.36
C LYS A 204 -9.10 -5.25 5.68
N ILE A 205 -8.66 -4.26 6.45
CA ILE A 205 -8.02 -3.05 5.93
C ILE A 205 -6.79 -3.39 5.07
N LYS A 206 -5.90 -4.26 5.57
CA LYS A 206 -4.71 -4.69 4.81
C LYS A 206 -5.06 -5.45 3.53
N ILE A 207 -6.10 -6.31 3.56
CA ILE A 207 -6.58 -7.02 2.37
C ILE A 207 -7.07 -6.04 1.30
N LEU A 208 -7.88 -5.05 1.68
CA LEU A 208 -8.37 -4.04 0.74
C LEU A 208 -7.21 -3.26 0.10
N SER A 209 -6.20 -2.86 0.90
CA SER A 209 -4.98 -2.22 0.38
C SER A 209 -4.29 -3.10 -0.68
N LEU A 210 -4.04 -4.36 -0.34
CA LEU A 210 -3.35 -5.30 -1.23
C LEU A 210 -4.13 -5.56 -2.52
N LEU A 211 -5.46 -5.69 -2.46
CA LEU A 211 -6.30 -5.85 -3.64
C LEU A 211 -6.19 -4.65 -4.59
N GLY A 212 -6.13 -3.43 -4.04
CA GLY A 212 -5.87 -2.23 -4.81
C GLY A 212 -4.46 -2.21 -5.41
N GLU A 213 -3.43 -2.54 -4.61
CA GLU A 213 -2.03 -2.61 -5.07
C GLU A 213 -1.83 -3.66 -6.17
N MET A 214 -2.59 -4.75 -6.13
CA MET A 214 -2.60 -5.80 -7.17
C MET A 214 -3.34 -5.40 -8.43
N GLN A 215 -4.12 -4.32 -8.41
CA GLN A 215 -5.06 -3.93 -9.46
C GLN A 215 -6.03 -5.08 -9.80
N ALA A 216 -6.59 -5.71 -8.76
CA ALA A 216 -7.48 -6.85 -8.89
C ALA A 216 -8.90 -6.40 -9.22
N ASP A 217 -9.28 -6.38 -10.51
CA ASP A 217 -10.59 -5.92 -10.97
C ASP A 217 -11.74 -6.74 -10.37
N GLU A 218 -11.51 -8.03 -10.11
CA GLU A 218 -12.45 -8.93 -9.43
C GLU A 218 -12.77 -8.50 -7.99
N ALA A 219 -11.98 -7.60 -7.40
CA ALA A 219 -12.25 -7.04 -6.08
C ALA A 219 -13.33 -5.95 -6.08
N LEU A 220 -13.67 -5.36 -7.23
CA LEU A 220 -14.63 -4.26 -7.35
C LEU A 220 -15.96 -4.50 -6.59
N PRO A 221 -16.63 -5.65 -6.71
CA PRO A 221 -17.87 -5.92 -5.95
C PRO A 221 -17.67 -5.86 -4.44
N LYS A 222 -16.55 -6.39 -3.94
CA LYS A 222 -16.21 -6.39 -2.52
C LYS A 222 -15.77 -5.04 -1.99
N LEU A 223 -15.05 -4.27 -2.80
CA LEU A 223 -14.71 -2.89 -2.49
C LEU A 223 -15.98 -2.04 -2.37
N ARG A 224 -16.95 -2.23 -3.29
CA ARG A 224 -18.26 -1.57 -3.23
C ARG A 224 -19.05 -1.95 -1.97
N GLU A 225 -19.02 -3.22 -1.56
CA GLU A 225 -19.63 -3.68 -0.32
C GLU A 225 -18.96 -3.03 0.92
N ALA A 226 -17.63 -2.95 0.93
CA ALA A 226 -16.84 -2.35 2.00
C ALA A 226 -17.16 -0.85 2.22
N LEU A 227 -17.63 -0.13 1.20
CA LEU A 227 -18.08 1.27 1.33
C LEU A 227 -19.25 1.44 2.30
N LYS A 228 -20.06 0.40 2.51
CA LYS A 228 -21.19 0.44 3.47
C LYS A 228 -20.71 0.37 4.93
N ASN A 229 -19.47 -0.02 5.15
CA ASN A 229 -18.85 -0.07 6.46
C ASN A 229 -17.94 1.15 6.65
N ARG A 230 -18.31 2.04 7.60
CA ARG A 230 -17.58 3.29 7.85
C ARG A 230 -16.08 3.08 8.09
N ASP A 231 -15.70 2.02 8.79
CA ASP A 231 -14.32 1.74 9.16
C ASP A 231 -13.47 1.23 7.98
N LEU A 232 -14.13 0.70 6.94
CA LEU A 232 -13.49 0.18 5.71
C LEU A 232 -13.61 1.12 4.52
N ALA A 233 -14.56 2.05 4.54
CA ALA A 233 -14.92 2.87 3.39
C ALA A 233 -13.72 3.64 2.82
N LYS A 234 -12.94 4.31 3.67
CA LYS A 234 -11.75 5.07 3.25
C LYS A 234 -10.70 4.17 2.57
N GLN A 235 -10.49 2.98 3.12
CA GLN A 235 -9.53 2.03 2.56
C GLN A 235 -10.03 1.44 1.24
N ALA A 236 -11.32 1.13 1.15
CA ALA A 236 -11.95 0.66 -0.08
C ALA A 236 -11.83 1.70 -1.21
N ILE A 237 -12.05 2.98 -0.91
CA ILE A 237 -11.86 4.08 -1.86
C ILE A 237 -10.40 4.16 -2.32
N GLY A 238 -9.44 4.10 -1.38
CA GLY A 238 -8.02 4.09 -1.73
C GLY A 238 -7.65 2.92 -2.65
N ALA A 239 -8.16 1.73 -2.34
CA ALA A 239 -7.95 0.53 -3.16
C ALA A 239 -8.55 0.67 -4.57
N MET A 240 -9.78 1.19 -4.66
CA MET A 240 -10.45 1.45 -5.94
C MET A 240 -9.70 2.48 -6.78
N GLY A 241 -9.04 3.47 -6.17
CA GLY A 241 -8.19 4.44 -6.85
C GLY A 241 -7.00 3.81 -7.59
N ASN A 242 -6.61 2.60 -7.23
CA ASN A 242 -5.55 1.86 -7.89
C ASN A 242 -6.05 0.92 -9.02
N LEU A 243 -7.37 0.69 -9.13
CA LEU A 243 -7.95 -0.22 -10.12
C LEU A 243 -8.07 0.38 -11.54
N GLY A 244 -7.67 1.64 -11.73
CA GLY A 244 -7.73 2.25 -13.06
C GLY A 244 -9.09 2.87 -13.42
N LYS A 245 -9.33 3.04 -14.73
CA LYS A 245 -10.48 3.81 -15.27
C LYS A 245 -11.84 3.23 -14.91
N GLU A 246 -11.91 1.93 -14.70
CA GLU A 246 -13.14 1.20 -14.34
C GLU A 246 -13.73 1.69 -13.00
N GLY A 247 -12.88 2.26 -12.12
CA GLY A 247 -13.29 2.87 -10.86
C GLY A 247 -14.01 4.23 -11.02
N ILE A 248 -13.81 4.96 -12.13
CA ILE A 248 -14.28 6.34 -12.30
C ILE A 248 -15.81 6.48 -12.10
N PRO A 249 -16.68 5.70 -12.77
CA PRO A 249 -18.11 5.83 -12.59
C PRO A 249 -18.56 5.65 -11.14
N LEU A 250 -17.94 4.74 -10.44
CA LEU A 250 -18.24 4.44 -9.04
C LEU A 250 -17.81 5.58 -8.11
N PHE A 251 -16.63 6.18 -8.34
CA PHE A 251 -16.21 7.35 -7.59
C PHE A 251 -17.11 8.53 -7.77
N VAL A 252 -17.60 8.77 -9.02
CA VAL A 252 -18.58 9.81 -9.32
C VAL A 252 -19.89 9.56 -8.56
N GLU A 253 -20.39 8.31 -8.57
CA GLU A 253 -21.57 7.93 -7.80
C GLU A 253 -21.37 8.21 -6.30
N ILE A 254 -20.27 7.73 -5.71
CA ILE A 254 -19.98 7.89 -4.27
C ILE A 254 -19.86 9.38 -3.89
N MET A 255 -19.12 10.17 -4.67
CA MET A 255 -18.95 11.60 -4.44
C MET A 255 -20.29 12.34 -4.39
N ASN A 256 -21.27 11.91 -5.16
CA ASN A 256 -22.56 12.55 -5.27
C ASN A 256 -23.64 12.02 -4.32
N THR A 257 -23.55 10.75 -3.91
CA THR A 257 -24.66 10.06 -3.22
C THR A 257 -24.33 9.59 -1.80
N SER A 258 -23.06 9.51 -1.41
CA SER A 258 -22.71 9.05 -0.07
C SER A 258 -23.27 10.01 1.00
N PRO A 259 -23.90 9.50 2.07
CA PRO A 259 -24.33 10.33 3.19
C PRO A 259 -23.16 10.79 4.07
N ASP A 260 -21.98 10.19 3.96
CA ASP A 260 -20.78 10.52 4.73
C ASP A 260 -19.88 11.46 3.92
N LEU A 261 -19.68 12.69 4.45
CA LEU A 261 -18.86 13.73 3.80
C LEU A 261 -17.40 13.34 3.64
N GLU A 262 -16.84 12.55 4.59
CA GLU A 262 -15.47 12.07 4.47
C GLU A 262 -15.32 11.06 3.32
N VAL A 263 -16.35 10.25 3.10
CA VAL A 263 -16.42 9.29 1.98
C VAL A 263 -16.59 10.03 0.64
N GLN A 264 -17.43 11.10 0.59
CA GLN A 264 -17.53 11.95 -0.60
C GLN A 264 -16.19 12.61 -0.94
N ALA A 265 -15.52 13.20 0.07
CA ALA A 265 -14.21 13.84 -0.08
C ALA A 265 -13.15 12.84 -0.56
N ALA A 266 -13.11 11.64 0.03
CA ALA A 266 -12.20 10.58 -0.39
C ALA A 266 -12.45 10.12 -1.84
N ALA A 267 -13.71 10.07 -2.28
CA ALA A 267 -14.06 9.77 -3.67
C ALA A 267 -13.57 10.86 -4.64
N ALA A 268 -13.74 12.14 -4.30
CA ALA A 268 -13.19 13.25 -5.09
C ALA A 268 -11.67 13.18 -5.21
N LYS A 269 -10.97 12.88 -4.09
CA LYS A 269 -9.52 12.64 -4.08
C LYS A 269 -9.13 11.47 -4.98
N GLY A 270 -9.88 10.36 -4.96
CA GLY A 270 -9.67 9.20 -5.82
C GLY A 270 -9.81 9.54 -7.30
N LEU A 271 -10.82 10.33 -7.69
CA LEU A 271 -10.96 10.84 -9.06
C LEU A 271 -9.74 11.67 -9.48
N GLY A 272 -9.24 12.53 -8.61
CA GLY A 272 -8.03 13.31 -8.88
C GLY A 272 -6.77 12.46 -9.05
N GLN A 273 -6.65 11.36 -8.32
CA GLN A 273 -5.54 10.40 -8.48
C GLN A 273 -5.65 9.65 -9.81
N LEU A 274 -6.82 9.12 -10.13
CA LEU A 274 -7.06 8.39 -11.39
C LEU A 274 -6.84 9.28 -12.62
N GLY A 275 -7.42 10.47 -12.63
CA GLY A 275 -7.26 11.41 -13.74
C GLY A 275 -5.81 11.86 -13.91
N GLY A 276 -5.10 12.16 -12.83
CA GLY A 276 -3.70 12.56 -12.87
C GLY A 276 -2.75 11.45 -13.32
N LEU A 277 -2.94 10.23 -12.83
CA LEU A 277 -2.09 9.09 -13.17
C LEU A 277 -2.27 8.61 -14.62
N HIS A 278 -3.50 8.65 -15.12
CA HIS A 278 -3.83 8.11 -16.44
C HIS A 278 -4.03 9.19 -17.50
N GLY A 279 -3.90 10.48 -17.16
CA GLY A 279 -4.19 11.58 -18.06
C GLY A 279 -5.66 11.60 -18.52
N ASP A 280 -6.59 11.08 -17.69
CA ASP A 280 -7.98 10.93 -18.07
C ASP A 280 -8.82 12.17 -17.72
N ALA A 281 -8.99 13.05 -18.69
CA ALA A 281 -9.78 14.26 -18.56
C ALA A 281 -11.30 14.01 -18.45
N SER A 282 -11.78 12.76 -18.53
CA SER A 282 -13.20 12.43 -18.36
C SER A 282 -13.71 12.72 -16.95
N VAL A 283 -12.81 12.68 -15.94
CA VAL A 283 -13.13 12.99 -14.56
C VAL A 283 -13.35 14.50 -14.28
N VAL A 284 -12.91 15.38 -15.20
CA VAL A 284 -13.00 16.84 -15.01
C VAL A 284 -14.45 17.31 -14.94
N LEU A 285 -15.31 16.88 -15.86
CA LEU A 285 -16.72 17.33 -15.86
C LEU A 285 -17.49 16.94 -14.59
N PRO A 286 -17.41 15.70 -14.07
CA PRO A 286 -18.01 15.36 -12.78
C PRO A 286 -17.47 16.17 -11.61
N LEU A 287 -16.17 16.46 -11.57
CA LEU A 287 -15.57 17.30 -10.54
C LEU A 287 -16.05 18.75 -10.63
N LEU A 288 -16.17 19.32 -11.85
CA LEU A 288 -16.72 20.67 -12.05
C LEU A 288 -18.18 20.75 -11.63
N ALA A 289 -19.00 19.76 -11.98
CA ALA A 289 -20.39 19.69 -11.54
C ALA A 289 -20.50 19.71 -10.00
N LYS A 290 -19.57 19.01 -9.30
CA LYS A 290 -19.53 19.05 -7.84
C LYS A 290 -18.97 20.36 -7.28
N LEU A 291 -18.01 21.00 -7.95
CA LEU A 291 -17.46 22.30 -7.56
C LEU A 291 -18.54 23.41 -7.59
N GLU A 292 -19.45 23.33 -8.55
CA GLU A 292 -20.53 24.30 -8.76
C GLU A 292 -21.81 23.98 -7.95
N ASP A 293 -21.89 22.84 -7.28
CA ASP A 293 -23.01 22.45 -6.43
C ASP A 293 -23.09 23.37 -5.19
N PRO A 294 -24.13 24.22 -5.06
CA PRO A 294 -24.26 25.15 -3.95
C PRO A 294 -24.48 24.49 -2.58
N LYS A 295 -24.80 23.19 -2.59
CA LYS A 295 -25.03 22.39 -1.38
C LYS A 295 -23.81 21.57 -0.98
N ALA A 296 -22.74 21.59 -1.77
CA ALA A 296 -21.54 20.81 -1.46
C ALA A 296 -20.84 21.35 -0.20
N ASP A 297 -20.44 20.44 0.66
CA ASP A 297 -19.67 20.75 1.85
C ASP A 297 -18.26 21.23 1.53
N TRP A 298 -17.69 22.12 2.31
CA TRP A 298 -16.38 22.71 2.07
C TRP A 298 -15.24 21.67 2.15
N SER A 299 -15.39 20.63 2.95
CA SER A 299 -14.42 19.53 3.00
C SER A 299 -14.38 18.75 1.69
N VAL A 300 -15.54 18.52 1.08
CA VAL A 300 -15.67 17.87 -0.23
C VAL A 300 -15.13 18.78 -1.33
N LEU A 301 -15.54 20.08 -1.33
CA LEU A 301 -15.04 21.07 -2.30
C LEU A 301 -13.52 21.24 -2.24
N THR A 302 -12.91 21.10 -1.06
CA THR A 302 -11.46 21.13 -0.90
C THR A 302 -10.79 20.00 -1.69
N GLU A 303 -11.27 18.77 -1.56
CA GLU A 303 -10.71 17.64 -2.31
C GLU A 303 -11.04 17.71 -3.81
N VAL A 304 -12.21 18.23 -4.19
CA VAL A 304 -12.57 18.49 -5.58
C VAL A 304 -11.62 19.52 -6.20
N ALA A 305 -11.31 20.62 -5.51
CA ALA A 305 -10.37 21.61 -5.98
C ALA A 305 -8.96 21.00 -6.16
N TRP A 306 -8.45 20.29 -5.14
CA TRP A 306 -7.16 19.56 -5.26
C TRP A 306 -7.14 18.58 -6.43
N ALA A 307 -8.25 17.87 -6.67
CA ALA A 307 -8.39 16.94 -7.79
C ALA A 307 -8.26 17.63 -9.14
N LEU A 308 -8.95 18.76 -9.33
CA LEU A 308 -8.89 19.56 -10.56
C LEU A 308 -7.49 20.10 -10.83
N GLY A 309 -6.75 20.51 -9.80
CA GLY A 309 -5.38 20.98 -9.95
C GLY A 309 -4.37 19.86 -10.32
N LYS A 310 -4.66 18.60 -9.97
CA LYS A 310 -3.87 17.43 -10.40
C LYS A 310 -4.11 17.05 -11.86
N ILE A 311 -5.19 17.53 -12.45
CA ILE A 311 -5.61 17.25 -13.82
C ILE A 311 -5.81 18.60 -14.52
N PRO A 312 -4.70 19.34 -14.83
CA PRO A 312 -4.82 20.65 -15.40
C PRO A 312 -5.65 20.63 -16.70
N ASP A 313 -6.76 21.35 -16.69
CA ASP A 313 -7.69 21.43 -17.82
C ASP A 313 -8.28 22.83 -17.92
N LYS A 314 -8.31 23.39 -19.14
CA LYS A 314 -8.82 24.75 -19.40
C LYS A 314 -10.25 24.96 -18.88
N ARG A 315 -11.07 23.92 -18.92
CA ARG A 315 -12.46 23.97 -18.43
C ARG A 315 -12.56 24.28 -16.94
N SER A 316 -11.49 24.01 -16.19
CA SER A 316 -11.45 24.23 -14.74
C SER A 316 -11.12 25.68 -14.35
N ILE A 317 -10.52 26.46 -15.22
CA ILE A 317 -9.98 27.78 -14.91
C ILE A 317 -11.09 28.73 -14.42
N GLU A 318 -12.09 28.97 -15.27
CA GLU A 318 -13.16 29.91 -14.94
C GLU A 318 -14.00 29.47 -13.71
N PRO A 319 -14.44 28.21 -13.58
CA PRO A 319 -15.12 27.75 -12.36
C PRO A 319 -14.29 27.92 -11.08
N LEU A 320 -12.99 27.66 -11.10
CA LEU A 320 -12.10 27.87 -9.98
C LEU A 320 -11.97 29.35 -9.60
N TYR A 321 -11.81 30.24 -10.59
CA TYR A 321 -11.79 31.68 -10.31
C TYR A 321 -13.13 32.20 -9.78
N ASN A 322 -14.24 31.67 -10.26
CA ASN A 322 -15.56 32.02 -9.76
C ASN A 322 -15.72 31.61 -8.29
N LEU A 323 -15.22 30.43 -7.92
CA LEU A 323 -15.20 29.99 -6.52
C LEU A 323 -14.26 30.85 -5.70
N ASP A 324 -13.03 31.14 -6.17
CA ASP A 324 -12.07 31.98 -5.46
C ASP A 324 -12.68 33.35 -5.13
N ARG A 325 -13.32 34.04 -6.11
CA ARG A 325 -14.00 35.34 -5.87
C ARG A 325 -15.06 35.25 -4.75
N LYS A 326 -15.85 34.19 -4.72
CA LYS A 326 -16.84 33.97 -3.65
C LYS A 326 -16.16 33.78 -2.29
N LEU A 327 -15.08 32.98 -2.25
CA LEU A 327 -14.36 32.67 -1.02
C LEU A 327 -13.61 33.92 -0.47
N GLN A 328 -13.05 34.79 -1.35
CA GLN A 328 -12.36 36.00 -0.94
C GLN A 328 -13.32 37.01 -0.27
N ALA A 329 -14.60 36.99 -0.62
CA ALA A 329 -15.62 37.83 0.04
C ALA A 329 -15.93 37.34 1.47
N MET A 330 -15.62 36.11 1.81
CA MET A 330 -15.84 35.50 3.13
C MET A 330 -14.66 35.82 4.07
N ARG A 331 -14.92 36.60 5.12
CA ARG A 331 -13.91 36.97 6.14
C ARG A 331 -14.20 36.24 7.45
N ASP A 332 -13.56 35.06 7.56
CA ASP A 332 -13.58 34.30 8.81
C ASP A 332 -12.20 33.63 8.98
N PRO A 333 -11.24 34.34 9.63
CA PRO A 333 -9.86 33.86 9.77
C PRO A 333 -9.73 32.64 10.68
N GLU A 334 -10.69 32.38 11.57
CA GLU A 334 -10.69 31.25 12.50
C GLU A 334 -11.26 29.96 11.86
N ASN A 335 -11.89 30.10 10.67
CA ASN A 335 -12.54 28.98 9.99
C ASN A 335 -11.51 28.13 9.23
N LEU A 336 -11.04 27.06 9.86
CA LEU A 336 -10.05 26.17 9.28
C LEU A 336 -10.51 25.48 7.98
N PRO A 337 -11.74 24.98 7.83
CA PRO A 337 -12.28 24.48 6.56
C PRO A 337 -12.24 25.52 5.43
N LEU A 338 -12.64 26.75 5.69
CA LEU A 338 -12.58 27.84 4.72
C LEU A 338 -11.14 28.12 4.26
N LYS A 339 -10.20 28.14 5.19
CA LYS A 339 -8.77 28.35 4.88
C LYS A 339 -8.23 27.26 3.98
N LYS A 340 -8.52 25.99 4.30
CA LYS A 340 -8.10 24.84 3.47
C LYS A 340 -8.68 24.89 2.07
N LEU A 341 -9.96 25.28 1.93
CA LEU A 341 -10.60 25.40 0.62
C LEU A 341 -9.96 26.52 -0.20
N LYS A 342 -9.72 27.70 0.39
CA LYS A 342 -9.01 28.81 -0.28
C LYS A 342 -7.63 28.38 -0.78
N GLU A 343 -6.87 27.66 0.03
CA GLU A 343 -5.55 27.14 -0.32
C GLU A 343 -5.63 26.16 -1.49
N ALA A 344 -6.57 25.21 -1.46
CA ALA A 344 -6.79 24.24 -2.52
C ALA A 344 -7.15 24.92 -3.85
N VAL A 345 -8.08 25.86 -3.83
CA VAL A 345 -8.53 26.61 -5.01
C VAL A 345 -7.37 27.43 -5.60
N PHE A 346 -6.66 28.18 -4.77
CA PHE A 346 -5.52 28.97 -5.20
C PHE A 346 -4.43 28.12 -5.86
N TRP A 347 -4.07 26.99 -5.27
CA TRP A 347 -3.09 26.07 -5.85
C TRP A 347 -3.59 25.52 -7.20
N SER A 348 -4.85 25.11 -7.28
CA SER A 348 -5.44 24.52 -8.47
C SER A 348 -5.52 25.50 -9.64
N ILE A 349 -5.85 26.77 -9.37
CA ILE A 349 -5.77 27.84 -10.37
C ILE A 349 -4.35 27.91 -10.93
N LYS A 350 -3.33 27.97 -10.06
CA LYS A 350 -1.93 28.01 -10.52
C LYS A 350 -1.53 26.84 -11.40
N GLN A 351 -2.01 25.63 -11.09
CA GLN A 351 -1.73 24.47 -11.91
C GLN A 351 -2.40 24.57 -13.28
N CYS A 352 -3.64 25.00 -13.35
CA CYS A 352 -4.38 25.10 -14.60
C CYS A 352 -3.87 26.25 -15.49
N ASP A 353 -3.58 27.43 -14.90
CA ASP A 353 -3.05 28.60 -15.65
C ASP A 353 -1.64 28.35 -16.22
N SER A 354 -0.76 27.67 -15.47
CA SER A 354 0.61 27.41 -15.94
C SER A 354 0.65 26.52 -17.19
N TRP A 355 -0.36 25.68 -17.38
CA TRP A 355 -0.46 24.85 -18.60
C TRP A 355 -0.90 25.62 -19.84
N GLU A 356 -1.65 26.72 -19.67
CA GLU A 356 -2.07 27.56 -20.80
C GLU A 356 -0.91 28.26 -21.49
N HIS A 357 0.20 28.50 -20.76
CA HIS A 357 1.41 29.12 -21.28
C HIS A 357 2.42 28.15 -21.93
N ILE A 358 2.21 26.84 -21.82
CA ILE A 358 3.13 25.80 -22.31
C ILE A 358 2.55 25.08 -23.55
N SER A 359 1.26 25.18 -23.81
CA SER A 359 0.56 24.59 -24.96
C SER A 359 0.32 25.61 -26.05
#